data_89ec3184059b533b66fdb39007b5d848
#
_entry.id   89ec3184059b533b66fdb39007b5d848
#
_cell.length_a   1.000
_cell.length_b   1.000
_cell.length_c   1.000
_cell.angle_alpha   90.00
_cell.angle_beta   90.00
_cell.angle_gamma   90.00
#
_symmetry.space_group_name_H-M   'P 1'
#
loop_
_entity.id
_entity.type
_entity.pdbx_description
1 polymer ?
#
loop_
_entity_poly.entity_id
_entity_poly.type
_entity_poly.pdbx_seq_one_letter_code
_entity_poly.pdbx_strand_id
1 'polypeptide(L)'
;MARLTAGAGLQVFAYGSYYRLGMSANPASDFLPVLDTAEALGAPFIRLWGGRKGSAALSRPEFEQMAGEMRILAGLAAEREITLTLECHAGTLTDDYPSSLRFLALVGRPNVQMYWQPNQFRSFGYNLEAARALAPHTAHLHVFHWDARGRYPLREGEADWRAYLAAFREAGGNHALLLEFMHDGRLSTLRETAATLKEWLSS
;
A
#
# COMPACT_ATOMS: atom_id res chain seq x y z
N MET A 1 5.93 -15.41 16.20
CA MET A 1 4.74 -14.87 15.55
C MET A 1 4.29 -15.78 14.40
N ALA A 2 5.11 -16.10 13.38
CA ALA A 2 4.73 -16.97 12.24
C ALA A 2 4.04 -18.28 12.64
N ARG A 3 4.59 -19.04 13.60
CA ARG A 3 3.97 -20.29 14.10
C ARG A 3 2.60 -20.07 14.75
N LEU A 4 2.38 -18.97 15.44
CA LEU A 4 1.08 -18.64 16.05
C LEU A 4 0.04 -18.32 14.98
N THR A 5 0.44 -17.54 13.97
CA THR A 5 -0.42 -17.19 12.83
C THR A 5 -0.83 -18.44 12.04
N ALA A 6 0.14 -19.28 11.69
CA ALA A 6 -0.12 -20.55 10.97
C ALA A 6 -0.98 -21.52 11.81
N GLY A 7 -0.70 -21.63 13.13
CA GLY A 7 -1.49 -22.45 14.05
C GLY A 7 -2.94 -21.99 14.21
N ALA A 8 -3.23 -20.72 13.93
CA ALA A 8 -4.57 -20.18 13.88
C ALA A 8 -5.25 -20.31 12.49
N GLY A 9 -4.61 -20.99 11.53
CA GLY A 9 -5.11 -21.12 10.16
C GLY A 9 -5.05 -19.83 9.35
N LEU A 10 -4.21 -18.87 9.76
CA LEU A 10 -4.03 -17.58 9.10
C LEU A 10 -2.72 -17.55 8.31
N GLN A 11 -2.68 -16.71 7.29
CA GLN A 11 -1.48 -16.43 6.49
C GLN A 11 -1.06 -14.98 6.68
N VAL A 12 0.25 -14.73 6.71
CA VAL A 12 0.79 -13.36 6.67
C VAL A 12 0.87 -12.94 5.21
N PHE A 13 -0.01 -12.05 4.79
CA PHE A 13 -0.04 -11.56 3.41
C PHE A 13 1.04 -10.51 3.15
N ALA A 14 1.23 -9.57 4.05
CA ALA A 14 2.21 -8.49 3.93
C ALA A 14 2.81 -8.14 5.29
N TYR A 15 4.06 -7.71 5.28
CA TYR A 15 4.71 -7.12 6.45
C TYR A 15 4.69 -5.59 6.33
N GLY A 16 3.92 -4.92 7.19
CA GLY A 16 3.88 -3.47 7.28
C GLY A 16 5.09 -2.93 8.03
N SER A 17 6.18 -2.65 7.33
CA SER A 17 7.37 -2.06 7.93
C SER A 17 7.19 -0.55 8.17
N TYR A 18 8.01 0.02 9.07
CA TYR A 18 8.12 1.46 9.26
C TYR A 18 9.33 2.06 8.53
N TYR A 19 9.94 1.32 7.62
CA TYR A 19 11.02 1.83 6.79
C TYR A 19 10.53 2.99 5.91
N ARG A 20 11.29 4.08 5.90
CA ARG A 20 10.98 5.30 5.17
C ARG A 20 12.11 5.63 4.22
N LEU A 21 11.81 5.74 2.94
CA LEU A 21 12.79 6.15 1.93
C LEU A 21 13.39 7.52 2.24
N GLY A 22 14.65 7.69 1.94
CA GLY A 22 15.39 8.93 2.15
C GLY A 22 15.78 9.21 3.60
N MET A 23 15.62 8.25 4.53
CA MET A 23 15.92 8.43 5.95
C MET A 23 17.10 7.61 6.43
N SER A 24 17.60 6.68 5.62
CA SER A 24 18.74 5.83 5.96
C SER A 24 20.04 6.38 5.39
N ALA A 25 21.10 6.35 6.19
CA ALA A 25 22.47 6.62 5.72
C ALA A 25 23.07 5.42 4.99
N ASN A 26 22.64 4.21 5.33
CA ASN A 26 23.13 2.94 4.76
C ASN A 26 21.95 2.02 4.39
N PRO A 27 21.19 2.33 3.33
CA PRO A 27 19.96 1.64 2.99
C PRO A 27 20.08 0.12 2.92
N ALA A 28 21.17 -0.39 2.34
CA ALA A 28 21.38 -1.82 2.19
C ALA A 28 21.44 -2.55 3.55
N SER A 29 22.27 -2.05 4.48
CA SER A 29 22.41 -2.68 5.81
C SER A 29 21.19 -2.45 6.70
N ASP A 30 20.61 -1.25 6.66
CA ASP A 30 19.50 -0.87 7.52
C ASP A 30 18.19 -1.59 7.13
N PHE A 31 18.11 -2.09 5.89
CA PHE A 31 16.94 -2.82 5.41
C PHE A 31 17.01 -4.34 5.66
N LEU A 32 18.19 -4.91 5.91
CA LEU A 32 18.33 -6.36 6.16
C LEU A 32 17.42 -6.87 7.28
N PRO A 33 17.31 -6.22 8.47
CA PRO A 33 16.41 -6.69 9.53
C PRO A 33 14.92 -6.68 9.12
N VAL A 34 14.54 -5.79 8.19
CA VAL A 34 13.18 -5.73 7.64
C VAL A 34 12.92 -6.94 6.74
N LEU A 35 13.88 -7.27 5.88
CA LEU A 35 13.84 -8.46 5.02
C LEU A 35 13.81 -9.75 5.86
N ASP A 36 14.71 -9.88 6.84
CA ASP A 36 14.79 -11.04 7.73
C ASP A 36 13.45 -11.26 8.48
N THR A 37 12.81 -10.16 8.89
CA THR A 37 11.51 -10.22 9.54
C THR A 37 10.41 -10.70 8.59
N ALA A 38 10.36 -10.18 7.36
CA ALA A 38 9.39 -10.58 6.35
C ALA A 38 9.55 -12.07 5.98
N GLU A 39 10.79 -12.50 5.76
CA GLU A 39 11.13 -13.91 5.46
C GLU A 39 10.73 -14.84 6.62
N ALA A 40 11.08 -14.48 7.87
CA ALA A 40 10.69 -15.24 9.05
C ALA A 40 9.17 -15.33 9.26
N LEU A 41 8.40 -14.35 8.75
CA LEU A 41 6.95 -14.35 8.74
C LEU A 41 6.36 -15.11 7.55
N GLY A 42 7.14 -15.40 6.52
CA GLY A 42 6.66 -15.90 5.22
C GLY A 42 5.84 -14.86 4.46
N ALA A 43 6.11 -13.56 4.66
CA ALA A 43 5.38 -12.47 4.03
C ALA A 43 5.94 -12.17 2.63
N PRO A 44 5.18 -12.38 1.54
CA PRO A 44 5.64 -12.13 0.18
C PRO A 44 5.72 -10.64 -0.18
N PHE A 45 5.13 -9.77 0.64
CA PHE A 45 5.14 -8.33 0.44
C PHE A 45 5.66 -7.59 1.66
N ILE A 46 6.42 -6.51 1.42
CA ILE A 46 6.83 -5.55 2.46
C ILE A 46 6.29 -4.17 2.09
N ARG A 47 5.52 -3.55 2.98
CA ARG A 47 5.10 -2.17 2.83
C ARG A 47 6.17 -1.21 3.33
N LEU A 48 6.47 -0.19 2.52
CA LEU A 48 7.38 0.91 2.79
C LEU A 48 6.63 2.25 2.73
N TRP A 49 7.22 3.26 3.36
CA TRP A 49 6.74 4.63 3.29
C TRP A 49 7.59 5.47 2.35
N GLY A 50 6.93 6.29 1.53
CA GLY A 50 7.55 7.22 0.59
C GLY A 50 8.19 8.46 1.25
N GLY A 51 8.97 8.28 2.30
CA GLY A 51 9.63 9.37 3.01
C GLY A 51 8.73 10.12 4.00
N ARG A 52 9.07 11.40 4.25
CA ARG A 52 8.37 12.29 5.21
C ARG A 52 8.00 13.65 4.63
N LYS A 53 8.18 13.83 3.33
CA LYS A 53 7.80 15.05 2.61
C LYS A 53 6.79 14.71 1.53
N GLY A 54 5.75 15.55 1.41
CA GLY A 54 4.82 15.46 0.30
C GLY A 54 5.51 15.67 -1.04
N SER A 55 4.97 15.09 -2.10
CA SER A 55 5.55 15.10 -3.44
C SER A 55 5.89 16.50 -3.95
N ALA A 56 5.05 17.49 -3.66
CA ALA A 56 5.26 18.90 -4.06
C ALA A 56 6.43 19.58 -3.32
N ALA A 57 6.84 19.06 -2.17
CA ALA A 57 7.92 19.60 -1.35
C ALA A 57 9.27 18.90 -1.59
N LEU A 58 9.31 17.86 -2.42
CA LEU A 58 10.54 17.16 -2.76
C LEU A 58 11.27 17.86 -3.90
N SER A 59 12.55 18.15 -3.68
CA SER A 59 13.44 18.55 -4.76
C SER A 59 13.72 17.37 -5.69
N ARG A 60 14.12 17.68 -6.93
CA ARG A 60 14.50 16.66 -7.89
C ARG A 60 15.66 15.75 -7.38
N PRO A 61 16.75 16.29 -6.78
CA PRO A 61 17.81 15.43 -6.22
C PRO A 61 17.31 14.48 -5.12
N GLU A 62 16.43 14.96 -4.19
CA GLU A 62 15.85 14.10 -3.15
C GLU A 62 15.01 12.96 -3.76
N PHE A 63 14.21 13.27 -4.76
CA PHE A 63 13.37 12.30 -5.47
C PHE A 63 14.24 11.23 -6.18
N GLU A 64 15.30 11.65 -6.88
CA GLU A 64 16.25 10.77 -7.56
C GLU A 64 17.06 9.91 -6.57
N GLN A 65 17.45 10.48 -5.42
CA GLN A 65 18.10 9.74 -4.33
C GLN A 65 17.19 8.65 -3.78
N MET A 66 15.94 8.96 -3.48
CA MET A 66 14.96 7.97 -3.00
C MET A 66 14.71 6.86 -4.02
N ALA A 67 14.71 7.18 -5.32
CA ALA A 67 14.59 6.16 -6.36
C ALA A 67 15.85 5.28 -6.45
N GLY A 68 17.02 5.85 -6.25
CA GLY A 68 18.29 5.11 -6.13
C GLY A 68 18.29 4.15 -4.96
N GLU A 69 17.85 4.62 -3.79
CA GLU A 69 17.66 3.80 -2.60
C GLU A 69 16.68 2.66 -2.87
N MET A 70 15.50 2.96 -3.44
CA MET A 70 14.50 1.94 -3.74
C MET A 70 15.03 0.84 -4.67
N ARG A 71 15.89 1.19 -5.65
CA ARG A 71 16.52 0.20 -6.53
C ARG A 71 17.43 -0.77 -5.76
N ILE A 72 18.17 -0.27 -4.75
CA ILE A 72 19.00 -1.11 -3.86
C ILE A 72 18.12 -2.06 -3.07
N LEU A 73 17.08 -1.53 -2.42
CA LEU A 73 16.15 -2.34 -1.62
C LEU A 73 15.43 -3.39 -2.48
N ALA A 74 15.00 -3.01 -3.69
CA ALA A 74 14.36 -3.93 -4.62
C ALA A 74 15.27 -5.07 -5.08
N GLY A 75 16.57 -4.80 -5.27
CA GLY A 75 17.55 -5.83 -5.54
C GLY A 75 17.64 -6.85 -4.42
N LEU A 76 17.82 -6.39 -3.18
CA LEU A 76 17.89 -7.25 -1.99
C LEU A 76 16.60 -8.04 -1.76
N ALA A 77 15.44 -7.42 -2.00
CA ALA A 77 14.15 -8.09 -1.85
C ALA A 77 13.90 -9.15 -2.95
N ALA A 78 14.38 -8.91 -4.17
CA ALA A 78 14.28 -9.86 -5.28
C ALA A 78 15.05 -11.17 -5.01
N GLU A 79 16.20 -11.10 -4.33
CA GLU A 79 16.98 -12.28 -3.91
C GLU A 79 16.20 -13.21 -2.95
N ARG A 80 15.14 -12.69 -2.31
CA ARG A 80 14.26 -13.40 -1.37
C ARG A 80 12.84 -13.56 -1.91
N GLU A 81 12.62 -13.33 -3.20
CA GLU A 81 11.31 -13.40 -3.86
C GLU A 81 10.24 -12.49 -3.21
N ILE A 82 10.67 -11.37 -2.60
CA ILE A 82 9.82 -10.41 -1.93
C ILE A 82 9.53 -9.21 -2.85
N THR A 83 8.26 -8.81 -2.91
CA THR A 83 7.81 -7.59 -3.57
C THR A 83 7.73 -6.45 -2.55
N LEU A 84 8.29 -5.31 -2.90
CA LEU A 84 8.17 -4.08 -2.12
C LEU A 84 6.95 -3.28 -2.57
N THR A 85 6.17 -2.81 -1.60
CA THR A 85 4.97 -2.01 -1.89
C THR A 85 5.06 -0.65 -1.22
N LEU A 86 4.79 0.41 -1.99
CA LEU A 86 4.72 1.79 -1.49
C LEU A 86 3.28 2.15 -1.17
N GLU A 87 3.02 2.50 0.07
CA GLU A 87 1.71 2.97 0.50
C GLU A 87 1.42 4.35 -0.09
N CYS A 88 0.25 4.52 -0.72
CA CYS A 88 -0.28 5.82 -1.09
C CYS A 88 -0.67 6.57 0.18
N HIS A 89 0.14 7.54 0.62
CA HIS A 89 -0.08 8.19 1.91
C HIS A 89 0.18 9.70 1.84
N ALA A 90 -0.73 10.48 2.43
CA ALA A 90 -0.59 11.93 2.53
C ALA A 90 0.74 12.32 3.22
N GLY A 91 1.39 13.37 2.71
CA GLY A 91 2.66 13.86 3.26
C GLY A 91 3.89 13.00 2.94
N THR A 92 3.80 12.15 1.92
CA THR A 92 4.92 11.35 1.39
C THR A 92 5.05 11.58 -0.11
N LEU A 93 6.08 11.01 -0.75
CA LEU A 93 6.24 11.10 -2.21
C LEU A 93 5.06 10.50 -2.99
N THR A 94 4.27 9.64 -2.35
CA THR A 94 3.12 8.93 -2.92
C THR A 94 1.76 9.57 -2.56
N ASP A 95 1.75 10.82 -2.09
CA ASP A 95 0.52 11.57 -1.78
C ASP A 95 -0.24 12.05 -3.02
N ASP A 96 0.40 11.92 -4.19
CA ASP A 96 -0.12 12.31 -5.49
C ASP A 96 0.16 11.19 -6.51
N TYR A 97 -0.87 10.73 -7.24
CA TYR A 97 -0.71 9.60 -8.17
C TYR A 97 0.24 9.89 -9.35
N PRO A 98 0.30 11.10 -9.94
CA PRO A 98 1.32 11.41 -10.93
C PRO A 98 2.75 11.30 -10.38
N SER A 99 2.97 11.67 -9.12
CA SER A 99 4.26 11.49 -8.44
C SER A 99 4.60 10.01 -8.29
N SER A 100 3.62 9.21 -7.86
CA SER A 100 3.78 7.76 -7.72
C SER A 100 4.17 7.09 -9.04
N LEU A 101 3.49 7.43 -10.15
CA LEU A 101 3.81 6.90 -11.49
C LEU A 101 5.22 7.29 -11.94
N ARG A 102 5.60 8.57 -11.75
CA ARG A 102 6.96 9.02 -12.08
C ARG A 102 8.02 8.27 -11.26
N PHE A 103 7.74 8.03 -9.98
CA PHE A 103 8.64 7.31 -9.11
C PHE A 103 8.82 5.85 -9.55
N LEU A 104 7.73 5.14 -9.82
CA LEU A 104 7.77 3.76 -10.33
C LEU A 104 8.55 3.67 -11.64
N ALA A 105 8.29 4.58 -12.58
CA ALA A 105 9.01 4.64 -13.85
C ALA A 105 10.53 4.89 -13.64
N LEU A 106 10.88 5.79 -12.72
CA LEU A 106 12.28 6.09 -12.41
C LEU A 106 12.98 4.92 -11.71
N VAL A 107 12.28 4.20 -10.83
CA VAL A 107 12.81 3.00 -10.16
C VAL A 107 13.00 1.85 -11.15
N GLY A 108 12.06 1.60 -12.04
CA GLY A 108 12.14 0.62 -13.13
C GLY A 108 12.35 -0.82 -12.64
N ARG A 109 11.76 -1.22 -11.52
CA ARG A 109 11.88 -2.57 -10.95
C ARG A 109 10.52 -3.26 -10.88
N PRO A 110 10.35 -4.47 -11.44
CA PRO A 110 9.05 -5.16 -11.50
C PRO A 110 8.54 -5.59 -10.11
N ASN A 111 9.45 -5.81 -9.15
CA ASN A 111 9.11 -6.14 -7.77
C ASN A 111 8.93 -4.89 -6.87
N VAL A 112 8.63 -3.72 -7.47
CA VAL A 112 8.22 -2.52 -6.76
C VAL A 112 6.84 -2.12 -7.26
N GLN A 113 5.85 -2.15 -6.39
CA GLN A 113 4.45 -1.92 -6.70
C GLN A 113 3.83 -0.94 -5.70
N MET A 114 2.59 -0.56 -5.95
CA MET A 114 1.83 0.31 -5.04
C MET A 114 1.01 -0.50 -4.04
N TYR A 115 0.80 0.09 -2.89
CA TYR A 115 -0.22 -0.25 -1.92
C TYR A 115 -1.26 0.86 -1.96
N TRP A 116 -2.27 0.67 -2.78
CA TRP A 116 -3.22 1.73 -3.07
C TRP A 116 -4.26 1.88 -1.96
N GLN A 117 -4.63 3.11 -1.69
CA GLN A 117 -5.78 3.52 -0.88
C GLN A 117 -6.31 4.87 -1.36
N PRO A 118 -7.61 5.17 -1.17
CA PRO A 118 -8.12 6.50 -1.47
C PRO A 118 -7.49 7.53 -0.53
N ASN A 119 -7.16 8.70 -1.06
CA ASN A 119 -6.69 9.81 -0.25
C ASN A 119 -7.90 10.53 0.36
N GLN A 120 -8.05 10.45 1.68
CA GLN A 120 -9.18 11.00 2.45
C GLN A 120 -9.28 12.54 2.39
N PHE A 121 -8.26 13.20 1.88
CA PHE A 121 -8.22 14.66 1.71
C PHE A 121 -8.52 15.11 0.26
N ARG A 122 -8.83 14.17 -0.63
CA ARG A 122 -9.12 14.41 -2.05
C ARG A 122 -10.56 14.04 -2.40
N SER A 123 -11.05 14.56 -3.52
CA SER A 123 -12.37 14.24 -4.01
C SER A 123 -12.47 12.78 -4.51
N PHE A 124 -13.68 12.26 -4.56
CA PHE A 124 -13.97 10.96 -5.20
C PHE A 124 -13.41 10.89 -6.63
N GLY A 125 -13.64 11.95 -7.46
CA GLY A 125 -13.16 11.96 -8.86
C GLY A 125 -11.64 11.83 -8.95
N TYR A 126 -10.89 12.54 -8.10
CA TYR A 126 -9.43 12.37 -8.01
C TYR A 126 -9.03 10.95 -7.63
N ASN A 127 -9.68 10.40 -6.60
CA ASN A 127 -9.37 9.03 -6.14
C ASN A 127 -9.71 7.98 -7.21
N LEU A 128 -10.77 8.17 -7.99
CA LEU A 128 -11.12 7.28 -9.09
C LEU A 128 -10.11 7.35 -10.25
N GLU A 129 -9.63 8.54 -10.59
CA GLU A 129 -8.53 8.71 -11.55
C GLU A 129 -7.25 8.04 -11.05
N ALA A 130 -6.91 8.25 -9.78
CA ALA A 130 -5.75 7.60 -9.15
C ALA A 130 -5.88 6.07 -9.16
N ALA A 131 -7.05 5.53 -8.85
CA ALA A 131 -7.31 4.09 -8.93
C ALA A 131 -7.07 3.54 -10.34
N ARG A 132 -7.63 4.18 -11.38
CA ARG A 132 -7.43 3.78 -12.78
C ARG A 132 -5.98 3.85 -13.21
N ALA A 133 -5.29 4.93 -12.86
CA ALA A 133 -3.90 5.17 -13.27
C ALA A 133 -2.92 4.21 -12.57
N LEU A 134 -3.15 3.89 -11.31
CA LEU A 134 -2.25 3.06 -10.50
C LEU A 134 -2.60 1.57 -10.51
N ALA A 135 -3.81 1.18 -10.92
CA ALA A 135 -4.24 -0.22 -10.89
C ALA A 135 -3.25 -1.19 -11.55
N PRO A 136 -2.65 -0.91 -12.73
CA PRO A 136 -1.66 -1.80 -13.35
C PRO A 136 -0.36 -1.96 -12.53
N HIS A 137 -0.14 -1.11 -11.56
CA HIS A 137 1.06 -1.06 -10.74
C HIS A 137 0.81 -1.40 -9.27
N THR A 138 -0.40 -1.84 -8.93
CA THR A 138 -0.83 -2.05 -7.54
C THR A 138 -0.85 -3.54 -7.19
N ALA A 139 -0.23 -3.89 -6.06
CA ALA A 139 -0.29 -5.24 -5.50
C ALA A 139 -1.59 -5.47 -4.73
N HIS A 140 -1.93 -4.55 -3.84
CA HIS A 140 -3.07 -4.69 -2.95
C HIS A 140 -3.60 -3.33 -2.48
N LEU A 141 -4.79 -3.36 -1.88
CA LEU A 141 -5.52 -2.17 -1.47
C LEU A 141 -5.79 -2.18 0.04
N HIS A 142 -5.62 -1.02 0.68
CA HIS A 142 -6.28 -0.74 1.96
C HIS A 142 -7.73 -0.35 1.73
N VAL A 143 -8.62 -0.98 2.46
CA VAL A 143 -10.07 -0.77 2.35
C VAL A 143 -10.59 -0.16 3.64
N PHE A 144 -11.13 1.04 3.54
CA PHE A 144 -11.73 1.80 4.63
C PHE A 144 -12.72 2.84 4.09
N HIS A 145 -13.47 3.48 4.96
CA HIS A 145 -14.28 4.64 4.59
C HIS A 145 -13.98 5.80 5.53
N TRP A 146 -13.14 6.73 5.06
CA TRP A 146 -12.71 7.92 5.79
C TRP A 146 -12.78 9.15 4.90
N ASP A 147 -13.02 10.30 5.52
CA ASP A 147 -12.75 11.61 4.94
C ASP A 147 -11.94 12.47 5.94
N ALA A 148 -11.73 13.75 5.61
CA ALA A 148 -11.00 14.68 6.47
C ALA A 148 -11.67 14.94 7.83
N ARG A 149 -12.94 14.56 8.02
CA ARG A 149 -13.74 14.77 9.24
C ARG A 149 -13.73 13.57 10.15
N GLY A 150 -13.55 12.34 9.60
CA GLY A 150 -13.57 11.15 10.44
C GLY A 150 -13.64 9.83 9.69
N ARG A 151 -13.89 8.78 10.46
CA ARG A 151 -14.06 7.41 10.00
C ARG A 151 -15.53 7.03 10.07
N TYR A 152 -16.00 6.29 9.08
CA TYR A 152 -17.39 5.89 8.93
C TYR A 152 -17.50 4.39 8.71
N PRO A 153 -18.68 3.79 8.98
CA PRO A 153 -18.94 2.40 8.60
C PRO A 153 -18.63 2.17 7.12
N LEU A 154 -17.95 1.06 6.82
CA LEU A 154 -17.50 0.78 5.44
C LEU A 154 -18.68 0.78 4.45
N ARG A 155 -19.86 0.30 4.86
CA ARG A 155 -21.07 0.25 4.04
C ARG A 155 -21.51 1.63 3.51
N GLU A 156 -21.24 2.70 4.23
CA GLU A 156 -21.58 4.05 3.78
C GLU A 156 -20.74 4.52 2.58
N GLY A 157 -19.57 3.90 2.36
CA GLY A 157 -18.70 4.14 1.21
C GLY A 157 -18.95 3.25 -0.01
N GLU A 158 -20.06 2.50 -0.04
CA GLU A 158 -20.33 1.48 -1.06
C GLU A 158 -20.22 2.01 -2.49
N ALA A 159 -20.83 3.16 -2.80
CA ALA A 159 -20.83 3.72 -4.15
C ALA A 159 -19.41 4.01 -4.66
N ASP A 160 -18.58 4.62 -3.81
CA ASP A 160 -17.19 4.95 -4.12
C ASP A 160 -16.36 3.68 -4.30
N TRP A 161 -16.48 2.73 -3.37
CA TRP A 161 -15.72 1.48 -3.41
C TRP A 161 -16.08 0.59 -4.58
N ARG A 162 -17.37 0.52 -4.98
CA ARG A 162 -17.76 -0.19 -6.19
C ARG A 162 -17.09 0.38 -7.43
N ALA A 163 -16.98 1.70 -7.53
CA ALA A 163 -16.28 2.34 -8.65
C ALA A 163 -14.77 2.08 -8.63
N TYR A 164 -14.12 2.13 -7.46
CA TYR A 164 -12.70 1.80 -7.33
C TYR A 164 -12.44 0.33 -7.69
N LEU A 165 -13.22 -0.60 -7.13
CA LEU A 165 -13.09 -2.03 -7.42
C LEU A 165 -13.31 -2.34 -8.91
N ALA A 166 -14.25 -1.65 -9.56
CA ALA A 166 -14.45 -1.77 -11.01
C ALA A 166 -13.18 -1.34 -11.78
N ALA A 167 -12.57 -0.21 -11.43
CA ALA A 167 -11.34 0.26 -12.06
C ALA A 167 -10.18 -0.75 -11.91
N PHE A 168 -10.05 -1.39 -10.75
CA PHE A 168 -9.03 -2.43 -10.53
C PHE A 168 -9.35 -3.73 -11.30
N ARG A 169 -10.62 -4.13 -11.41
CA ARG A 169 -11.04 -5.28 -12.22
C ARG A 169 -10.77 -5.05 -13.70
N GLU A 170 -11.06 -3.85 -14.21
CA GLU A 170 -10.82 -3.47 -15.63
C GLU A 170 -9.34 -3.51 -15.99
N ALA A 171 -8.46 -3.12 -15.07
CA ALA A 171 -7.01 -3.18 -15.27
C ALA A 171 -6.46 -4.61 -15.26
N GLY A 172 -7.23 -5.56 -14.76
CA GLY A 172 -6.79 -6.95 -14.57
C GLY A 172 -5.86 -7.11 -13.37
N GLY A 173 -5.45 -8.37 -13.12
CA GLY A 173 -4.60 -8.69 -11.99
C GLY A 173 -5.39 -9.25 -10.80
N ASN A 174 -4.64 -9.70 -9.81
CA ASN A 174 -5.19 -10.29 -8.59
C ASN A 174 -4.75 -9.42 -7.40
N HIS A 175 -5.66 -8.62 -6.89
CA HIS A 175 -5.39 -7.68 -5.80
C HIS A 175 -5.98 -8.20 -4.49
N ALA A 176 -5.16 -8.24 -3.44
CA ALA A 176 -5.70 -8.47 -2.10
C ALA A 176 -6.30 -7.18 -1.53
N LEU A 177 -7.37 -7.34 -0.77
CA LEU A 177 -8.10 -6.26 -0.13
C LEU A 177 -7.93 -6.38 1.38
N LEU A 178 -7.25 -5.42 1.98
CA LEU A 178 -6.87 -5.42 3.38
C LEU A 178 -7.68 -4.36 4.12
N LEU A 179 -8.55 -4.79 5.02
CA LEU A 179 -9.31 -3.86 5.87
C LEU A 179 -8.35 -3.09 6.78
N GLU A 180 -8.40 -1.76 6.68
CA GLU A 180 -7.59 -0.88 7.50
C GLU A 180 -8.47 -0.10 8.46
N PHE A 181 -8.27 -0.30 9.75
CA PHE A 181 -9.02 0.26 10.87
C PHE A 181 -10.56 0.12 10.78
N MET A 182 -11.14 -0.25 11.88
CA MET A 182 -12.59 -0.17 12.03
C MET A 182 -12.99 1.27 12.38
N HIS A 183 -14.16 1.71 11.91
CA HIS A 183 -14.63 3.08 12.12
C HIS A 183 -14.71 3.49 13.60
N ASP A 184 -15.03 2.55 14.48
CA ASP A 184 -15.14 2.73 15.92
C ASP A 184 -13.88 2.26 16.70
N GLY A 185 -12.84 1.81 15.99
CA GLY A 185 -11.62 1.26 16.58
C GLY A 185 -11.80 -0.10 17.27
N ARG A 186 -12.95 -0.76 17.12
CA ARG A 186 -13.27 -2.01 17.83
C ARG A 186 -13.13 -3.24 16.94
N LEU A 187 -12.54 -4.29 17.47
CA LEU A 187 -12.45 -5.57 16.77
C LEU A 187 -13.83 -6.25 16.59
N SER A 188 -14.83 -5.92 17.43
CA SER A 188 -16.20 -6.45 17.31
C SER A 188 -16.88 -6.13 15.98
N THR A 189 -16.55 -4.98 15.37
CA THR A 189 -17.10 -4.55 14.07
C THR A 189 -16.40 -5.20 12.86
N LEU A 190 -15.28 -5.91 13.07
CA LEU A 190 -14.54 -6.55 11.99
C LEU A 190 -15.40 -7.51 11.15
N ARG A 191 -16.27 -8.29 11.81
CA ARG A 191 -17.13 -9.26 11.11
C ARG A 191 -18.11 -8.59 10.15
N GLU A 192 -18.74 -7.50 10.59
CA GLU A 192 -19.66 -6.71 9.78
C GLU A 192 -18.92 -6.05 8.61
N THR A 193 -17.79 -5.41 8.90
CA THR A 193 -16.95 -4.77 7.89
C THR A 193 -16.47 -5.78 6.83
N ALA A 194 -16.02 -6.96 7.26
CA ALA A 194 -15.62 -8.02 6.36
C ALA A 194 -16.79 -8.60 5.54
N ALA A 195 -17.99 -8.72 6.13
CA ALA A 195 -19.18 -9.15 5.40
C ALA A 195 -19.56 -8.14 4.31
N THR A 196 -19.53 -6.84 4.62
CA THR A 196 -19.77 -5.76 3.65
C THR A 196 -18.79 -5.86 2.45
N LEU A 197 -17.50 -6.02 2.72
CA LEU A 197 -16.52 -6.15 1.64
C LEU A 197 -16.74 -7.40 0.78
N LYS A 198 -17.05 -8.54 1.41
CA LYS A 198 -17.34 -9.79 0.69
C LYS A 198 -18.58 -9.68 -0.19
N GLU A 199 -19.62 -9.00 0.28
CA GLU A 199 -20.84 -8.71 -0.49
C GLU A 199 -20.49 -7.94 -1.79
N TRP A 200 -19.65 -6.91 -1.70
CA TRP A 200 -19.23 -6.13 -2.87
C TRP A 200 -18.36 -6.91 -3.87
N LEU A 201 -17.70 -7.95 -3.42
CA LEU A 201 -16.88 -8.80 -4.29
C LEU A 201 -17.69 -9.88 -5.00
N SER A 202 -18.88 -10.22 -4.46
CA SER A 202 -19.75 -11.28 -4.99
C SER A 202 -20.76 -10.80 -6.02
N SER A 203 -20.87 -9.47 -6.23
CA SER A 203 -21.85 -8.79 -7.09
C SER A 203 -21.19 -8.21 -8.39
#